data_b3ab548e00bb7aa40301d28993c0ef8b
#
_entry.id   b3ab548e00bb7aa40301d28993c0ef8b
#
_cell.length_a   1.000
_cell.length_b   1.000
_cell.length_c   1.000
_cell.angle_alpha   90.00
_cell.angle_beta   90.00
_cell.angle_gamma   90.00
#
_symmetry.space_group_name_H-M   'P 1'
#
loop_
_entity.id
_entity.type
_entity.pdbx_description
1 polymer ?
#
loop_
_entity_poly.entity_id
_entity_poly.type
_entity_poly.pdbx_seq_one_letter_code
_entity_poly.pdbx_strand_id
1 'polypeptide(L)'
;HKNRIHTDSQSFLNDSLYALHKPFIIINPLWVEYLQTNAKIIKDFCYWNLTLFLQVRNPNVPDIPNKLIKPAVRSSLALQTNKYWKNVFLELGSIDCVFTNQKLYFDEKNFALDHFIPHNFVSHDLIWNLLPIERSFNSSKSDKLPIFEKHFDKFCELQKVAFEMNKQHNAKSKFMEEYLSIFPNIKTFDRTKFSETIQPLLTIAHNNGFLYLNE
;
A
#
# COMPACT_ATOMS: atom_id res chain seq x y z
N HIS A 1 -21.56 28.91 25.03
CA HIS A 1 -21.17 27.55 25.42
C HIS A 1 -19.65 27.31 25.36
N LYS A 2 -18.98 27.65 24.23
CA LYS A 2 -17.52 27.51 24.07
C LYS A 2 -16.70 28.28 25.11
N ASN A 3 -17.08 29.54 25.39
CA ASN A 3 -16.36 30.38 26.35
C ASN A 3 -16.47 29.83 27.80
N ARG A 4 -17.61 29.23 28.15
CA ARG A 4 -17.79 28.61 29.46
C ARG A 4 -16.87 27.38 29.62
N ILE A 5 -16.81 26.47 28.62
CA ILE A 5 -15.90 25.30 28.63
C ILE A 5 -14.45 25.78 28.81
N HIS A 6 -14.04 26.82 28.10
CA HIS A 6 -12.70 27.37 28.23
C HIS A 6 -12.44 27.89 29.65
N THR A 7 -13.34 28.67 30.22
CA THR A 7 -13.21 29.23 31.58
C THR A 7 -13.19 28.12 32.63
N ASP A 8 -14.14 27.19 32.56
CA ASP A 8 -14.27 26.09 33.52
C ASP A 8 -13.04 25.17 33.48
N SER A 9 -12.41 24.97 32.31
CA SER A 9 -11.19 24.18 32.20
C SER A 9 -9.98 24.78 32.90
N GLN A 10 -9.91 26.13 33.01
CA GLN A 10 -8.79 26.84 33.67
C GLN A 10 -8.66 26.53 35.16
N SER A 11 -9.75 26.17 35.81
CA SER A 11 -9.81 25.78 37.22
C SER A 11 -9.78 24.24 37.41
N PHE A 12 -9.57 23.47 36.36
CA PHE A 12 -9.70 22.00 36.34
C PHE A 12 -11.05 21.53 36.93
N LEU A 13 -12.13 22.23 36.60
CA LEU A 13 -13.46 21.89 37.08
C LEU A 13 -13.78 20.40 36.82
N ASN A 14 -14.30 19.71 37.87
CA ASN A 14 -14.57 18.27 37.86
C ASN A 14 -13.34 17.42 37.51
N ASP A 15 -12.18 17.81 38.01
CA ASP A 15 -10.91 17.11 37.76
C ASP A 15 -10.61 16.88 36.27
N SER A 16 -10.98 17.87 35.46
CA SER A 16 -10.75 17.78 34.02
C SER A 16 -9.28 17.48 33.68
N LEU A 17 -9.07 16.69 32.65
CA LEU A 17 -7.75 16.17 32.27
C LEU A 17 -6.75 17.29 31.93
N TYR A 18 -7.22 18.39 31.34
CA TYR A 18 -6.39 19.54 30.96
C TYR A 18 -7.17 20.84 30.99
N ALA A 19 -6.45 21.94 31.15
CA ALA A 19 -6.93 23.32 30.96
C ALA A 19 -6.59 23.77 29.53
N LEU A 20 -7.55 24.46 28.88
CA LEU A 20 -7.40 24.99 27.55
C LEU A 20 -6.75 26.39 27.61
N HIS A 21 -5.64 26.58 26.92
CA HIS A 21 -4.97 27.86 26.67
C HIS A 21 -4.69 28.02 25.18
N LYS A 22 -4.51 29.27 24.75
CA LYS A 22 -4.04 29.53 23.38
C LYS A 22 -2.56 29.92 23.45
N PRO A 23 -1.64 29.18 22.77
CA PRO A 23 -1.82 28.05 21.82
C PRO A 23 -1.53 26.67 22.43
N PHE A 24 -1.63 26.47 23.72
CA PHE A 24 -1.26 25.23 24.42
C PHE A 24 -2.37 24.73 25.36
N ILE A 25 -2.15 23.55 25.92
CA ILE A 25 -2.93 23.00 27.03
C ILE A 25 -2.02 22.78 28.24
N ILE A 26 -2.59 22.86 29.44
CA ILE A 26 -1.91 22.50 30.69
C ILE A 26 -2.56 21.22 31.20
N ILE A 27 -1.75 20.18 31.37
CA ILE A 27 -2.25 18.92 31.94
C ILE A 27 -2.49 19.12 33.45
N ASN A 28 -3.62 18.67 33.92
CA ASN A 28 -3.93 18.64 35.33
C ASN A 28 -2.93 17.73 36.07
N PRO A 29 -2.23 18.24 37.08
CA PRO A 29 -1.23 17.47 37.84
C PRO A 29 -1.74 16.13 38.38
N LEU A 30 -3.02 16.03 38.73
CA LEU A 30 -3.65 14.78 39.20
C LEU A 30 -3.58 13.64 38.20
N TRP A 31 -3.48 13.94 36.89
CA TRP A 31 -3.48 12.95 35.82
C TRP A 31 -2.09 12.60 35.29
N VAL A 32 -1.04 13.32 35.69
CA VAL A 32 0.30 13.16 35.12
C VAL A 32 0.83 11.73 35.29
N GLU A 33 0.79 11.20 36.50
CA GLU A 33 1.26 9.84 36.80
C GLU A 33 0.45 8.79 36.02
N TYR A 34 -0.87 8.91 36.01
CA TYR A 34 -1.77 8.02 35.25
C TYR A 34 -1.45 8.04 33.76
N LEU A 35 -1.29 9.22 33.19
CA LEU A 35 -0.98 9.38 31.75
C LEU A 35 0.39 8.80 31.39
N GLN A 36 1.40 8.98 32.26
CA GLN A 36 2.73 8.44 32.04
C GLN A 36 2.73 6.91 32.12
N THR A 37 2.12 6.36 33.16
CA THR A 37 2.04 4.90 33.39
C THR A 37 1.26 4.21 32.27
N ASN A 38 0.18 4.81 31.79
CA ASN A 38 -0.71 4.22 30.78
C ASN A 38 -0.47 4.76 29.36
N ALA A 39 0.63 5.47 29.13
CA ALA A 39 0.88 6.20 27.87
C ALA A 39 0.78 5.30 26.62
N LYS A 40 1.27 4.06 26.71
CA LYS A 40 1.21 3.10 25.60
C LYS A 40 -0.25 2.74 25.25
N ILE A 41 -1.01 2.30 26.25
CA ILE A 41 -2.42 1.90 26.05
C ILE A 41 -3.26 3.07 25.54
N ILE A 42 -3.06 4.26 26.10
CA ILE A 42 -3.79 5.47 25.68
C ILE A 42 -3.45 5.83 24.23
N LYS A 43 -2.17 5.76 23.82
CA LYS A 43 -1.75 6.01 22.45
C LYS A 43 -2.35 4.99 21.48
N ASP A 44 -2.36 3.70 21.86
CA ASP A 44 -2.94 2.64 21.02
C ASP A 44 -4.46 2.82 20.88
N PHE A 45 -5.15 3.22 21.94
CA PHE A 45 -6.57 3.56 21.92
C PHE A 45 -6.86 4.78 21.03
N CYS A 46 -6.07 5.83 21.16
CA CYS A 46 -6.20 7.02 20.29
C CYS A 46 -5.95 6.68 18.83
N TYR A 47 -4.91 5.89 18.55
CA TYR A 47 -4.58 5.43 17.20
C TYR A 47 -5.73 4.62 16.58
N TRP A 48 -6.31 3.67 17.32
CA TRP A 48 -7.45 2.88 16.87
C TRP A 48 -8.67 3.75 16.54
N ASN A 49 -9.03 4.67 17.44
CA ASN A 49 -10.17 5.58 17.22
C ASN A 49 -9.91 6.56 16.07
N LEU A 50 -8.68 7.05 15.89
CA LEU A 50 -8.29 7.86 14.74
C LEU A 50 -8.43 7.07 13.43
N THR A 51 -8.00 5.82 13.42
CA THR A 51 -8.15 4.92 12.27
C THR A 51 -9.61 4.77 11.87
N LEU A 52 -10.50 4.44 12.82
CA LEU A 52 -11.93 4.31 12.57
C LEU A 52 -12.54 5.63 12.06
N PHE A 53 -12.19 6.74 12.67
CA PHE A 53 -12.65 8.07 12.26
C PHE A 53 -12.25 8.42 10.83
N LEU A 54 -11.01 8.11 10.45
CA LEU A 54 -10.50 8.35 9.10
C LEU A 54 -11.11 7.39 8.09
N GLN A 55 -11.31 6.11 8.45
CA GLN A 55 -11.88 5.10 7.54
C GLN A 55 -13.31 5.48 7.11
N VAL A 56 -14.14 5.95 8.04
CA VAL A 56 -15.51 6.39 7.74
C VAL A 56 -15.52 7.57 6.75
N ARG A 57 -14.50 8.45 6.81
CA ARG A 57 -14.40 9.64 5.94
C ARG A 57 -13.69 9.39 4.62
N ASN A 58 -12.98 8.26 4.53
CA ASN A 58 -12.18 7.88 3.37
C ASN A 58 -12.47 6.41 3.00
N PRO A 59 -13.73 6.05 2.63
CA PRO A 59 -14.12 4.67 2.43
C PRO A 59 -13.35 3.96 1.30
N ASN A 60 -12.83 4.73 0.34
CA ASN A 60 -12.10 4.23 -0.82
C ASN A 60 -10.56 4.24 -0.63
N VAL A 61 -10.07 4.59 0.56
CA VAL A 61 -8.62 4.53 0.86
C VAL A 61 -8.34 3.20 1.56
N PRO A 62 -7.57 2.30 0.94
CA PRO A 62 -7.22 1.04 1.57
C PRO A 62 -6.21 1.25 2.69
N ASP A 63 -6.28 0.40 3.70
CA ASP A 63 -5.27 0.19 4.74
C ASP A 63 -4.83 1.48 5.47
N ILE A 64 -5.78 2.27 5.91
CA ILE A 64 -5.53 3.48 6.71
C ILE A 64 -4.64 3.21 7.93
N PRO A 65 -4.77 2.08 8.67
CA PRO A 65 -3.89 1.79 9.80
C PRO A 65 -2.41 1.91 9.44
N ASN A 66 -1.96 1.20 8.41
CA ASN A 66 -0.55 1.22 8.02
C ASN A 66 -0.08 2.58 7.49
N LYS A 67 -0.97 3.36 6.88
CA LYS A 67 -0.67 4.72 6.41
C LYS A 67 -0.42 5.73 7.55
N LEU A 68 -0.93 5.47 8.74
CA LEU A 68 -0.72 6.30 9.94
C LEU A 68 0.60 6.00 10.64
N ILE A 69 1.22 4.84 10.37
CA ILE A 69 2.50 4.44 10.98
C ILE A 69 3.64 5.20 10.29
N LYS A 70 4.46 5.90 11.07
CA LYS A 70 5.63 6.63 10.56
C LYS A 70 6.88 6.24 11.35
N PRO A 71 8.01 5.94 10.69
CA PRO A 71 8.17 5.82 9.23
C PRO A 71 7.43 4.60 8.67
N ALA A 72 7.04 4.65 7.40
CA ALA A 72 6.43 3.51 6.73
C ALA A 72 7.41 2.33 6.72
N VAL A 73 6.96 1.18 7.20
CA VAL A 73 7.75 -0.05 7.17
C VAL A 73 7.46 -0.75 5.84
N ARG A 74 8.48 -0.84 4.96
CA ARG A 74 8.41 -1.62 3.73
C ARG A 74 9.15 -2.94 3.91
N SER A 75 8.51 -4.04 3.55
CA SER A 75 9.15 -5.34 3.49
C SER A 75 10.08 -5.46 2.27
N SER A 76 11.10 -6.31 2.37
CA SER A 76 11.93 -6.64 1.22
C SER A 76 11.16 -7.52 0.24
N LEU A 77 11.17 -7.17 -1.04
CA LEU A 77 10.57 -7.96 -2.12
C LEU A 77 11.49 -9.12 -2.61
N ALA A 78 12.55 -9.43 -1.86
CA ALA A 78 13.52 -10.47 -2.23
C ALA A 78 12.86 -11.85 -2.36
N LEU A 79 11.85 -12.16 -1.56
CA LEU A 79 11.14 -13.44 -1.62
C LEU A 79 10.36 -13.56 -2.93
N GLN A 80 9.60 -12.52 -3.31
CA GLN A 80 8.84 -12.46 -4.56
C GLN A 80 9.79 -12.52 -5.77
N THR A 81 10.91 -11.80 -5.70
CA THR A 81 11.94 -11.84 -6.76
C THR A 81 12.53 -13.22 -6.92
N ASN A 82 12.98 -13.88 -5.84
CA ASN A 82 13.75 -15.12 -5.90
C ASN A 82 12.90 -16.40 -6.00
N LYS A 83 11.61 -16.35 -5.60
CA LYS A 83 10.74 -17.54 -5.58
C LYS A 83 9.64 -17.52 -6.63
N TYR A 84 9.28 -16.34 -7.14
CA TYR A 84 8.24 -16.20 -8.16
C TYR A 84 8.81 -15.68 -9.47
N TRP A 85 9.38 -14.47 -9.50
CA TRP A 85 9.87 -13.86 -10.73
C TRP A 85 11.10 -14.54 -11.31
N LYS A 86 11.97 -15.13 -10.47
CA LYS A 86 13.11 -15.94 -10.95
C LYS A 86 12.66 -17.08 -11.87
N ASN A 87 11.56 -17.77 -11.53
CA ASN A 87 11.04 -18.85 -12.38
C ASN A 87 10.66 -18.33 -13.77
N VAL A 88 10.01 -17.16 -13.81
CA VAL A 88 9.61 -16.52 -15.08
C VAL A 88 10.84 -16.13 -15.92
N PHE A 89 11.86 -15.55 -15.29
CA PHE A 89 13.10 -15.22 -16.00
C PHE A 89 13.83 -16.47 -16.53
N LEU A 90 13.86 -17.55 -15.77
CA LEU A 90 14.51 -18.80 -16.20
C LEU A 90 13.81 -19.42 -17.41
N GLU A 91 12.49 -19.36 -17.49
CA GLU A 91 11.71 -19.89 -18.60
C GLU A 91 11.78 -19.00 -19.85
N LEU A 92 11.72 -17.67 -19.69
CA LEU A 92 11.69 -16.73 -20.81
C LEU A 92 13.08 -16.26 -21.26
N GLY A 93 14.12 -16.45 -20.44
CA GLY A 93 15.47 -15.88 -20.65
C GLY A 93 15.53 -14.37 -20.40
N SER A 94 14.53 -13.61 -20.78
CA SER A 94 14.42 -12.17 -20.53
C SER A 94 12.97 -11.73 -20.44
N ILE A 95 12.72 -10.58 -19.80
CA ILE A 95 11.39 -9.95 -19.70
C ILE A 95 11.50 -8.52 -20.27
N ASP A 96 10.56 -8.13 -21.10
CA ASP A 96 10.50 -6.74 -21.58
C ASP A 96 9.82 -5.86 -20.51
N CYS A 97 10.48 -4.74 -20.15
CA CYS A 97 9.92 -3.78 -19.21
C CYS A 97 8.61 -3.20 -19.75
N VAL A 98 7.53 -3.30 -18.98
CA VAL A 98 6.20 -2.81 -19.36
C VAL A 98 6.19 -1.32 -19.75
N PHE A 99 7.06 -0.54 -19.13
CA PHE A 99 7.10 0.91 -19.28
C PHE A 99 8.08 1.39 -20.36
N THR A 100 9.29 0.81 -20.41
CA THR A 100 10.39 1.30 -21.27
C THR A 100 10.69 0.40 -22.45
N ASN A 101 10.14 -0.83 -22.50
CA ASN A 101 10.43 -1.90 -23.46
C ASN A 101 11.90 -2.38 -23.44
N GLN A 102 12.69 -1.98 -22.47
CA GLN A 102 14.05 -2.51 -22.28
C GLN A 102 14.00 -3.97 -21.84
N LYS A 103 14.94 -4.78 -22.34
CA LYS A 103 15.08 -6.17 -21.93
C LYS A 103 15.71 -6.25 -20.55
N LEU A 104 15.06 -6.99 -19.67
CA LEU A 104 15.48 -7.24 -18.31
C LEU A 104 16.03 -8.66 -18.22
N TYR A 105 17.15 -8.83 -17.53
CA TYR A 105 17.82 -10.12 -17.34
C TYR A 105 18.05 -10.36 -15.85
N PHE A 106 17.79 -11.59 -15.41
CA PHE A 106 17.93 -11.94 -14.00
C PHE A 106 19.38 -11.84 -13.51
N ASP A 107 20.32 -12.37 -14.31
CA ASP A 107 21.73 -12.42 -13.96
C ASP A 107 22.42 -11.05 -14.00
N GLU A 108 22.01 -10.18 -14.91
CA GLU A 108 22.51 -8.82 -15.00
C GLU A 108 22.00 -7.90 -13.89
N LYS A 109 20.93 -8.30 -13.20
CA LYS A 109 20.28 -7.51 -12.13
C LYS A 109 19.96 -6.07 -12.57
N ASN A 110 19.63 -5.86 -13.86
CA ASN A 110 19.31 -4.57 -14.44
C ASN A 110 17.86 -4.14 -14.17
N PHE A 111 17.12 -4.88 -13.36
CA PHE A 111 15.76 -4.60 -12.96
C PHE A 111 15.61 -4.37 -11.44
N ALA A 112 14.48 -3.79 -11.08
CA ALA A 112 13.92 -3.80 -9.73
C ALA A 112 12.52 -4.41 -9.79
N LEU A 113 12.09 -5.08 -8.71
CA LEU A 113 10.69 -5.46 -8.55
C LEU A 113 9.95 -4.26 -7.98
N ASP A 114 8.89 -3.84 -8.62
CA ASP A 114 8.07 -2.70 -8.21
C ASP A 114 6.58 -2.99 -8.34
N HIS A 115 5.77 -2.12 -7.78
CA HIS A 115 4.32 -2.18 -7.80
C HIS A 115 3.77 -1.50 -9.05
N PHE A 116 2.83 -2.13 -9.75
CA PHE A 116 2.09 -1.49 -10.84
C PHE A 116 1.24 -0.33 -10.30
N ILE A 117 0.41 -0.61 -9.30
CA ILE A 117 -0.29 0.41 -8.51
C ILE A 117 0.57 0.71 -7.29
N PRO A 118 0.96 1.97 -7.04
CA PRO A 118 1.94 2.33 -6.00
C PRO A 118 1.65 1.73 -4.63
N HIS A 119 2.70 1.20 -3.96
CA HIS A 119 2.61 0.66 -2.60
C HIS A 119 1.99 1.65 -1.62
N ASN A 120 2.30 2.94 -1.74
CA ASN A 120 1.75 3.97 -0.85
C ASN A 120 0.22 4.11 -0.96
N PHE A 121 -0.39 3.60 -2.05
CA PHE A 121 -1.84 3.50 -2.16
C PHE A 121 -2.36 2.15 -1.66
N VAL A 122 -1.85 1.02 -2.17
CA VAL A 122 -2.40 -0.32 -1.86
C VAL A 122 -1.95 -0.87 -0.52
N SER A 123 -0.77 -0.49 -0.02
CA SER A 123 -0.16 -0.91 1.25
C SER A 123 0.04 -2.42 1.41
N HIS A 124 0.25 -3.13 0.29
CA HIS A 124 0.52 -4.58 0.28
C HIS A 124 1.48 -4.96 -0.84
N ASP A 125 2.15 -6.11 -0.69
CA ASP A 125 3.12 -6.67 -1.63
C ASP A 125 2.56 -7.91 -2.35
N LEU A 126 1.26 -7.93 -2.68
CA LEU A 126 0.63 -9.04 -3.37
C LEU A 126 1.18 -9.19 -4.79
N ILE A 127 1.50 -10.44 -5.15
CA ILE A 127 2.25 -10.75 -6.37
C ILE A 127 1.58 -10.25 -7.66
N TRP A 128 0.27 -10.21 -7.70
CA TRP A 128 -0.49 -9.75 -8.85
C TRP A 128 -0.32 -8.25 -9.15
N ASN A 129 0.21 -7.46 -8.18
CA ASN A 129 0.53 -6.04 -8.36
C ASN A 129 2.03 -5.78 -8.59
N LEU A 130 2.86 -6.82 -8.51
CA LEU A 130 4.31 -6.70 -8.62
C LEU A 130 4.79 -7.09 -10.02
N LEU A 131 5.74 -6.33 -10.56
CA LEU A 131 6.36 -6.62 -11.84
C LEU A 131 7.83 -6.18 -11.85
N PRO A 132 8.71 -6.89 -12.61
CA PRO A 132 10.05 -6.41 -12.86
C PRO A 132 10.00 -5.19 -13.79
N ILE A 133 10.70 -4.14 -13.43
CA ILE A 133 10.85 -2.92 -14.23
C ILE A 133 12.31 -2.50 -14.30
N GLU A 134 12.67 -1.72 -15.30
CA GLU A 134 14.00 -1.16 -15.44
C GLU A 134 14.39 -0.35 -14.20
N ARG A 135 15.60 -0.60 -13.67
CA ARG A 135 16.04 -0.02 -12.40
C ARG A 135 16.12 1.52 -12.42
N SER A 136 16.57 2.09 -13.52
CA SER A 136 16.62 3.55 -13.70
C SER A 136 15.23 4.16 -13.73
N PHE A 137 14.29 3.51 -14.42
CA PHE A 137 12.90 3.94 -14.51
C PHE A 137 12.19 3.84 -13.16
N ASN A 138 12.49 2.82 -12.34
CA ASN A 138 11.89 2.68 -11.01
C ASN A 138 12.04 3.96 -10.15
N SER A 139 13.23 4.56 -10.18
CA SER A 139 13.48 5.80 -9.43
C SER A 139 12.65 6.98 -9.94
N SER A 140 12.43 7.07 -11.25
CA SER A 140 11.63 8.15 -11.86
C SER A 140 10.12 7.93 -11.76
N LYS A 141 9.68 6.66 -11.76
CA LYS A 141 8.27 6.30 -11.57
C LYS A 141 7.77 6.69 -10.17
N SER A 142 8.55 6.38 -9.12
CA SER A 142 8.16 6.66 -7.74
C SER A 142 6.70 6.21 -7.46
N ASP A 143 5.87 7.08 -6.90
CA ASP A 143 4.45 6.81 -6.61
C ASP A 143 3.49 7.21 -7.75
N LYS A 144 4.00 7.42 -8.98
CA LYS A 144 3.15 7.74 -10.12
C LYS A 144 2.38 6.53 -10.62
N LEU A 145 1.14 6.80 -11.05
CA LEU A 145 0.24 5.80 -11.61
C LEU A 145 0.58 5.49 -13.07
N PRO A 146 0.52 4.23 -13.50
CA PRO A 146 0.55 3.90 -14.92
C PRO A 146 -0.72 4.39 -15.60
N ILE A 147 -0.59 4.83 -16.87
CA ILE A 147 -1.75 5.13 -17.72
C ILE A 147 -2.36 3.79 -18.14
N PHE A 148 -3.64 3.55 -17.81
CA PHE A 148 -4.29 2.27 -18.02
C PHE A 148 -4.23 1.84 -19.50
N GLU A 149 -4.67 2.70 -20.42
CA GLU A 149 -4.76 2.41 -21.86
C GLU A 149 -3.39 2.12 -22.49
N LYS A 150 -2.32 2.64 -21.90
CA LYS A 150 -0.95 2.49 -22.41
C LYS A 150 -0.22 1.27 -21.85
N HIS A 151 -0.44 0.95 -20.58
CA HIS A 151 0.42 0.00 -19.87
C HIS A 151 -0.30 -1.27 -19.44
N PHE A 152 -1.65 -1.26 -19.33
CA PHE A 152 -2.40 -2.38 -18.78
C PHE A 152 -2.24 -3.65 -19.61
N ASP A 153 -2.32 -3.59 -20.92
CA ASP A 153 -2.27 -4.77 -21.78
C ASP A 153 -0.95 -5.53 -21.64
N LYS A 154 0.17 -4.81 -21.62
CA LYS A 154 1.49 -5.42 -21.42
C LYS A 154 1.64 -5.98 -20.00
N PHE A 155 1.14 -5.26 -19.00
CA PHE A 155 1.15 -5.71 -17.62
C PHE A 155 0.30 -6.96 -17.44
N CYS A 156 -0.90 -6.98 -17.98
CA CYS A 156 -1.83 -8.09 -17.91
C CYS A 156 -1.26 -9.35 -18.58
N GLU A 157 -0.64 -9.22 -19.75
CA GLU A 157 -0.02 -10.35 -20.45
C GLU A 157 1.19 -10.89 -19.68
N LEU A 158 2.03 -10.01 -19.15
CA LEU A 158 3.16 -10.42 -18.29
C LEU A 158 2.67 -11.16 -17.04
N GLN A 159 1.63 -10.66 -16.37
CA GLN A 159 1.05 -11.30 -15.19
C GLN A 159 0.42 -12.65 -15.53
N LYS A 160 -0.24 -12.77 -16.67
CA LYS A 160 -0.81 -14.04 -17.14
C LYS A 160 0.28 -15.08 -17.40
N VAL A 161 1.33 -14.71 -18.12
CA VAL A 161 2.48 -15.59 -18.36
C VAL A 161 3.12 -16.03 -17.04
N ALA A 162 3.38 -15.09 -16.14
CA ALA A 162 3.96 -15.38 -14.84
C ALA A 162 3.05 -16.28 -13.98
N PHE A 163 1.73 -16.06 -14.01
CA PHE A 163 0.74 -16.91 -13.35
C PHE A 163 0.77 -18.34 -13.86
N GLU A 164 0.69 -18.57 -15.17
CA GLU A 164 0.65 -19.92 -15.76
C GLU A 164 1.96 -20.68 -15.50
N MET A 165 3.12 -20.04 -15.64
CA MET A 165 4.42 -20.67 -15.36
C MET A 165 4.54 -21.08 -13.88
N ASN A 166 4.25 -20.18 -12.94
CA ASN A 166 4.36 -20.51 -11.52
C ASN A 166 3.30 -21.52 -11.07
N LYS A 167 2.12 -21.52 -11.68
CA LYS A 167 1.09 -22.55 -11.45
C LYS A 167 1.58 -23.94 -11.86
N GLN A 168 2.29 -24.07 -12.99
CA GLN A 168 2.90 -25.32 -13.43
C GLN A 168 3.99 -25.79 -12.46
N HIS A 169 4.81 -24.85 -11.96
CA HIS A 169 5.86 -25.18 -10.99
C HIS A 169 5.31 -25.60 -9.62
N ASN A 170 4.37 -24.83 -9.07
CA ASN A 170 3.76 -25.10 -7.77
C ASN A 170 2.44 -24.36 -7.59
N ALA A 171 1.34 -24.97 -8.01
CA ALA A 171 -0.01 -24.44 -7.88
C ALA A 171 -0.48 -24.18 -6.43
N LYS A 172 0.19 -24.81 -5.45
CA LYS A 172 -0.13 -24.64 -4.01
C LYS A 172 0.80 -23.63 -3.31
N SER A 173 1.56 -22.84 -4.07
CA SER A 173 2.41 -21.82 -3.47
C SER A 173 1.57 -20.67 -2.91
N LYS A 174 2.05 -20.03 -1.83
CA LYS A 174 1.41 -18.84 -1.24
C LYS A 174 1.19 -17.75 -2.29
N PHE A 175 2.10 -17.57 -3.24
CA PHE A 175 1.96 -16.57 -4.30
C PHE A 175 0.77 -16.84 -5.22
N MET A 176 0.45 -18.13 -5.48
CA MET A 176 -0.74 -18.47 -6.26
C MET A 176 -2.02 -18.17 -5.49
N GLU A 177 -2.02 -18.39 -4.17
CA GLU A 177 -3.15 -18.04 -3.30
C GLU A 177 -3.43 -16.54 -3.28
N GLU A 178 -2.42 -15.68 -3.47
CA GLU A 178 -2.61 -14.22 -3.49
C GLU A 178 -3.52 -13.76 -4.63
N TYR A 179 -3.60 -14.51 -5.74
CA TYR A 179 -4.56 -14.24 -6.84
C TYR A 179 -6.02 -14.50 -6.46
N LEU A 180 -6.30 -15.22 -5.36
CA LEU A 180 -7.66 -15.42 -4.88
C LEU A 180 -8.32 -14.11 -4.38
N SER A 181 -7.54 -13.07 -4.17
CA SER A 181 -8.06 -11.73 -3.91
C SER A 181 -8.71 -11.08 -5.15
N ILE A 182 -8.42 -11.61 -6.35
CA ILE A 182 -8.95 -11.12 -7.64
C ILE A 182 -9.86 -12.17 -8.29
N PHE A 183 -9.40 -13.45 -8.29
CA PHE A 183 -10.07 -14.53 -8.99
C PHE A 183 -10.82 -15.43 -8.02
N PRO A 184 -11.99 -15.96 -8.39
CA PRO A 184 -12.73 -16.90 -7.53
C PRO A 184 -12.00 -18.25 -7.37
N ASN A 185 -11.06 -18.54 -8.25
CA ASN A 185 -10.18 -19.70 -8.20
C ASN A 185 -8.93 -19.45 -9.05
N ILE A 186 -7.89 -20.29 -8.86
CA ILE A 186 -6.61 -20.22 -9.59
C ILE A 186 -6.53 -21.21 -10.76
N LYS A 187 -7.65 -21.66 -11.34
CA LYS A 187 -7.62 -22.59 -12.49
C LYS A 187 -7.15 -21.91 -13.77
N THR A 188 -7.61 -20.69 -14.02
CA THR A 188 -7.30 -19.90 -15.21
C THR A 188 -7.12 -18.45 -14.84
N PHE A 189 -6.20 -17.76 -15.54
CA PHE A 189 -6.07 -16.31 -15.43
C PHE A 189 -7.24 -15.65 -16.19
N ASP A 190 -8.04 -14.85 -15.49
CA ASP A 190 -9.19 -14.14 -16.06
C ASP A 190 -8.83 -12.67 -16.30
N ARG A 191 -8.53 -12.33 -17.57
CA ARG A 191 -8.19 -10.96 -17.98
C ARG A 191 -9.28 -9.94 -17.62
N THR A 192 -10.57 -10.33 -17.79
CA THR A 192 -11.67 -9.42 -17.52
C THR A 192 -11.73 -9.04 -16.06
N LYS A 193 -11.69 -10.04 -15.16
CA LYS A 193 -11.64 -9.80 -13.71
C LYS A 193 -10.38 -9.06 -13.27
N PHE A 194 -9.26 -9.33 -13.91
CA PHE A 194 -8.03 -8.60 -13.65
C PHE A 194 -8.19 -7.11 -14.00
N SER A 195 -8.76 -6.81 -15.18
CA SER A 195 -9.07 -5.43 -15.60
C SER A 195 -10.07 -4.74 -14.67
N GLU A 196 -11.17 -5.44 -14.31
CA GLU A 196 -12.19 -4.95 -13.37
C GLU A 196 -11.64 -4.66 -11.97
N THR A 197 -10.49 -5.23 -11.62
CA THR A 197 -9.79 -4.93 -10.36
C THR A 197 -8.82 -3.77 -10.51
N ILE A 198 -7.97 -3.80 -11.54
CA ILE A 198 -6.88 -2.82 -11.70
C ILE A 198 -7.39 -1.43 -12.04
N GLN A 199 -8.32 -1.32 -12.99
CA GLN A 199 -8.80 -0.02 -13.47
C GLN A 199 -9.48 0.83 -12.39
N PRO A 200 -10.42 0.28 -11.56
CA PRO A 200 -11.00 1.03 -10.46
C PRO A 200 -9.96 1.47 -9.41
N LEU A 201 -8.97 0.61 -9.09
CA LEU A 201 -7.92 0.97 -8.15
C LEU A 201 -7.07 2.14 -8.64
N LEU A 202 -6.73 2.19 -9.92
CA LEU A 202 -6.02 3.35 -10.51
C LEU A 202 -6.87 4.62 -10.43
N THR A 203 -8.15 4.54 -10.76
CA THR A 203 -9.09 5.67 -10.68
C THR A 203 -9.22 6.19 -9.24
N ILE A 204 -9.37 5.28 -8.27
CA ILE A 204 -9.46 5.66 -6.86
C ILE A 204 -8.15 6.27 -6.37
N ALA A 205 -6.99 5.71 -6.76
CA ALA A 205 -5.69 6.26 -6.40
C ALA A 205 -5.51 7.69 -6.95
N HIS A 206 -5.88 7.91 -8.22
CA HIS A 206 -5.85 9.25 -8.82
C HIS A 206 -6.76 10.24 -8.07
N ASN A 207 -7.98 9.84 -7.75
CA ASN A 207 -8.91 10.65 -6.94
C ASN A 207 -8.37 10.96 -5.53
N ASN A 208 -7.43 10.17 -5.03
CA ASN A 208 -6.72 10.40 -3.77
C ASN A 208 -5.41 11.20 -3.95
N GLY A 209 -5.17 11.77 -5.13
CA GLY A 209 -4.07 12.71 -5.39
C GLY A 209 -2.79 12.08 -5.93
N PHE A 210 -2.80 10.80 -6.34
CA PHE A 210 -1.68 10.22 -7.06
C PHE A 210 -1.69 10.68 -8.52
N LEU A 211 -0.57 11.15 -9.02
CA LEU A 211 -0.43 11.64 -10.40
C LEU A 211 -0.14 10.49 -11.37
N TYR A 212 -0.59 10.60 -12.60
CA TYR A 212 -0.19 9.67 -13.65
C TYR A 212 1.25 9.90 -14.13
N LEU A 213 1.84 8.86 -14.72
CA LEU A 213 3.10 8.99 -15.47
C LEU A 213 2.90 10.01 -16.60
N ASN A 214 3.80 10.99 -16.72
CA ASN A 214 3.79 12.11 -17.69
C ASN A 214 2.79 13.25 -17.37
N GLU A 215 2.29 13.32 -16.16
CA GLU A 215 1.67 14.53 -15.59
C GLU A 215 2.72 15.30 -14.71
#